data_6c058ffc540b7b227f4efa0c760b213b
#
_entry.id   6c058ffc540b7b227f4efa0c760b213b
#
_cell.length_a   1.000
_cell.length_b   1.000
_cell.length_c   1.000
_cell.angle_alpha   90.00
_cell.angle_beta   90.00
_cell.angle_gamma   90.00
#
_symmetry.space_group_name_H-M   'P 1'
#
loop_
_entity.id
_entity.type
_entity.pdbx_description
1 polymer ?
#
loop_
_entity_poly.entity_id
_entity_poly.type
_entity_poly.pdbx_seq_one_letter_code
_entity_poly.pdbx_strand_id
1 'polypeptide(L)'
;MTRSVGNQLPEAVGRLLDGSNLASREGLTFLLLTNDENDWPQVAMLSVGEIVAMDPRTLHIGLWLHSSTAQNLTRTARATLVVIADGNGYYVRVSARRQDDLDLGAEGRLAYFVLTVEDVQEDSTDYATLTSGVVFKLKDPGMVVPRWQHTVDALRAR
;
A
#
# COMPACT_ATOMS: atom_id res chain seq x y z
N MET A 1 16.28 -13.04 8.56
CA MET A 1 15.75 -14.29 7.99
C MET A 1 14.26 -14.13 7.75
N THR A 2 13.80 -14.57 6.62
CA THR A 2 12.41 -14.41 6.19
C THR A 2 11.61 -15.67 6.47
N ARG A 3 10.44 -15.52 7.07
CA ARG A 3 9.53 -16.65 7.34
C ARG A 3 8.09 -16.26 7.07
N SER A 4 7.26 -17.19 6.62
CA SER A 4 5.83 -16.95 6.50
C SER A 4 5.18 -16.88 7.89
N VAL A 5 4.31 -15.89 8.07
CA VAL A 5 3.51 -15.71 9.30
C VAL A 5 2.02 -15.84 9.03
N GLY A 6 1.65 -16.39 7.87
CA GLY A 6 0.28 -16.66 7.49
C GLY A 6 -0.26 -15.71 6.44
N ASN A 7 -1.58 -15.64 6.33
CA ASN A 7 -2.28 -14.90 5.29
C ASN A 7 -3.13 -13.74 5.83
N GLN A 8 -2.75 -13.22 6.99
CA GLN A 8 -3.40 -12.05 7.59
C GLN A 8 -2.34 -11.00 7.92
N LEU A 9 -2.68 -9.73 7.75
CA LEU A 9 -1.81 -8.63 8.15
C LEU A 9 -1.51 -8.71 9.64
N PRO A 10 -0.23 -8.67 10.05
CA PRO A 10 0.10 -8.46 11.45
C PRO A 10 -0.51 -7.17 11.98
N GLU A 11 -0.82 -7.13 13.27
CA GLU A 11 -1.46 -5.98 13.90
C GLU A 11 -0.69 -4.67 13.64
N ALA A 12 0.63 -4.71 13.73
CA ALA A 12 1.49 -3.53 13.47
C ALA A 12 1.31 -2.97 12.06
N VAL A 13 1.21 -3.85 11.06
CA VAL A 13 0.99 -3.46 9.66
C VAL A 13 -0.43 -2.92 9.47
N GLY A 14 -1.42 -3.62 10.01
CA GLY A 14 -2.82 -3.20 9.93
C GLY A 14 -3.05 -1.81 10.52
N ARG A 15 -2.41 -1.50 11.64
CA ARG A 15 -2.50 -0.17 12.26
C ARG A 15 -1.94 0.94 11.38
N LEU A 16 -0.83 0.71 10.70
CA LEU A 16 -0.25 1.71 9.79
C LEU A 16 -1.13 1.98 8.57
N LEU A 17 -1.89 0.99 8.14
CA LEU A 17 -2.71 1.05 6.93
C LEU A 17 -4.21 1.23 7.21
N ASP A 18 -4.59 1.56 8.44
CA ASP A 18 -6.01 1.65 8.81
C ASP A 18 -6.72 2.92 8.33
N GLY A 19 -6.00 3.81 7.65
CA GLY A 19 -6.56 5.06 7.12
C GLY A 19 -6.83 6.13 8.16
N SER A 20 -6.35 5.95 9.40
CA SER A 20 -6.44 6.95 10.46
C SER A 20 -5.14 7.73 10.61
N ASN A 21 -5.22 8.90 11.26
CA ASN A 21 -4.04 9.71 11.61
C ASN A 21 -3.09 9.99 10.43
N LEU A 22 -3.65 10.31 9.27
CA LEU A 22 -2.85 10.48 8.05
C LEU A 22 -1.78 11.55 8.22
N ALA A 23 -2.09 12.66 8.88
CA ALA A 23 -1.14 13.76 9.09
C ALA A 23 0.09 13.32 9.89
N SER A 24 -0.10 12.48 10.91
CA SER A 24 1.02 11.96 11.72
C SER A 24 1.84 10.89 11.01
N ARG A 25 1.33 10.34 9.92
CA ARG A 25 1.96 9.29 9.12
C ARG A 25 2.39 9.79 7.75
N GLU A 26 2.47 11.10 7.55
CA GLU A 26 2.66 11.70 6.23
C GLU A 26 3.95 11.29 5.53
N GLY A 27 5.01 10.99 6.27
CA GLY A 27 6.32 10.63 5.73
C GLY A 27 6.53 9.13 5.48
N LEU A 28 5.56 8.29 5.80
CA LEU A 28 5.71 6.84 5.64
C LEU A 28 5.57 6.43 4.17
N THR A 29 6.41 5.51 3.75
CA THR A 29 6.40 4.96 2.39
C THR A 29 6.21 3.45 2.45
N PHE A 30 5.30 2.95 1.64
CA PHE A 30 5.11 1.52 1.40
C PHE A 30 5.53 1.22 -0.02
N LEU A 31 6.38 0.22 -0.21
CA LEU A 31 6.83 -0.15 -1.56
C LEU A 31 5.88 -1.19 -2.13
N LEU A 32 5.35 -0.93 -3.29
CA LEU A 32 4.55 -1.90 -4.03
C LEU A 32 5.34 -2.40 -5.23
N LEU A 33 5.65 -3.69 -5.23
CA LEU A 33 6.40 -4.33 -6.29
C LEU A 33 5.45 -5.08 -7.21
N THR A 34 5.55 -4.77 -8.50
CA THR A 34 4.81 -5.46 -9.57
C THR A 34 5.80 -5.83 -10.67
N ASN A 35 5.42 -6.74 -11.57
CA ASN A 35 6.25 -7.07 -12.71
C ASN A 35 5.75 -6.34 -13.96
N ASP A 36 6.66 -5.74 -14.72
CA ASP A 36 6.35 -5.09 -15.99
C ASP A 36 6.18 -6.14 -17.12
N GLU A 37 5.95 -5.66 -18.34
CA GLU A 37 5.72 -6.53 -19.50
C GLU A 37 6.91 -7.42 -19.85
N ASN A 38 8.11 -7.02 -19.45
CA ASN A 38 9.35 -7.77 -19.67
C ASN A 38 9.74 -8.61 -18.45
N ASP A 39 8.82 -8.74 -17.50
CA ASP A 39 8.98 -9.49 -16.26
C ASP A 39 10.04 -8.90 -15.30
N TRP A 40 10.32 -7.61 -15.44
CA TRP A 40 11.16 -6.89 -14.48
C TRP A 40 10.34 -6.42 -13.29
N PRO A 41 10.85 -6.61 -12.06
CA PRO A 41 10.24 -6.00 -10.89
C PRO A 41 10.24 -4.47 -11.01
N GLN A 42 9.06 -3.87 -10.83
CA GLN A 42 8.87 -2.43 -10.80
C GLN A 42 8.43 -1.99 -9.42
N VAL A 43 8.98 -0.90 -8.93
CA VAL A 43 8.68 -0.37 -7.60
C VAL A 43 7.83 0.89 -7.71
N ALA A 44 6.72 0.92 -6.98
CA ALA A 44 5.97 2.13 -6.71
C ALA A 44 6.10 2.48 -5.24
N MET A 45 6.25 3.76 -4.92
CA MET A 45 6.28 4.25 -3.55
C MET A 45 4.92 4.83 -3.21
N LEU A 46 4.22 4.19 -2.28
CA LEU A 46 2.88 4.59 -1.86
C LEU A 46 2.93 5.30 -0.52
N SER A 47 2.01 6.23 -0.33
CA SER A 47 1.75 6.89 0.95
C SER A 47 0.55 6.27 1.67
N VAL A 48 0.30 6.72 2.91
CA VAL A 48 -0.91 6.36 3.66
C VAL A 48 -2.19 6.88 3.01
N GLY A 49 -2.09 7.78 2.04
CA GLY A 49 -3.24 8.34 1.31
C GLY A 49 -3.71 7.50 0.13
N GLU A 50 -3.03 6.40 -0.18
CA GLU A 50 -3.31 5.61 -1.39
C GLU A 50 -3.79 4.20 -1.10
N ILE A 51 -3.70 3.75 0.16
CA ILE A 51 -4.00 2.39 0.56
C ILE A 51 -4.68 2.35 1.92
N VAL A 52 -5.68 1.47 2.07
CA VAL A 52 -6.34 1.25 3.35
C VAL A 52 -6.63 -0.23 3.58
N ALA A 53 -6.29 -0.72 4.77
CA ALA A 53 -6.66 -2.06 5.20
C ALA A 53 -8.11 -2.04 5.70
N MET A 54 -8.98 -2.81 5.05
CA MET A 54 -10.39 -2.94 5.41
C MET A 54 -10.59 -3.97 6.52
N ASP A 55 -9.78 -5.01 6.49
CA ASP A 55 -9.69 -6.08 7.47
C ASP A 55 -8.31 -6.74 7.34
N PRO A 56 -7.95 -7.75 8.17
CA PRO A 56 -6.61 -8.37 8.11
C PRO A 56 -6.26 -9.07 6.77
N ARG A 57 -7.24 -9.32 5.91
CA ARG A 57 -7.02 -9.97 4.61
C ARG A 57 -7.30 -9.10 3.40
N THR A 58 -7.89 -7.93 3.59
CA THR A 58 -8.37 -7.11 2.47
C THR A 58 -7.83 -5.70 2.53
N LEU A 59 -7.20 -5.26 1.44
CA LEU A 59 -6.72 -3.91 1.26
C LEU A 59 -7.41 -3.28 0.05
N HIS A 60 -7.73 -2.00 0.16
CA HIS A 60 -8.19 -1.20 -0.96
C HIS A 60 -7.10 -0.21 -1.36
N ILE A 61 -6.83 -0.08 -2.65
CA ILE A 61 -5.76 0.78 -3.16
C ILE A 61 -6.26 1.60 -4.33
N GLY A 62 -5.90 2.89 -4.34
CA GLY A 62 -6.15 3.80 -5.44
C GLY A 62 -4.83 4.25 -6.07
N LEU A 63 -4.67 4.06 -7.35
CA LEU A 63 -3.47 4.41 -8.11
C LEU A 63 -3.82 5.38 -9.23
N TRP A 64 -2.85 6.16 -9.68
CA TRP A 64 -3.05 6.98 -10.87
C TRP A 64 -3.48 6.09 -12.03
N LEU A 65 -4.52 6.57 -12.74
CA LEU A 65 -5.28 5.78 -13.70
C LEU A 65 -4.43 5.10 -14.76
N HIS A 66 -3.39 5.79 -15.24
CA HIS A 66 -2.53 5.30 -16.31
C HIS A 66 -1.11 4.96 -15.84
N SER A 67 -0.92 4.78 -14.54
CA SER A 67 0.40 4.41 -14.01
C SER A 67 0.82 3.02 -14.47
N SER A 68 2.12 2.82 -14.59
CA SER A 68 2.68 1.51 -14.92
C SER A 68 2.26 0.45 -13.90
N THR A 69 2.17 0.83 -12.63
CA THR A 69 1.74 -0.07 -11.56
C THR A 69 0.29 -0.54 -11.77
N ALA A 70 -0.62 0.38 -12.12
CA ALA A 70 -2.01 0.02 -12.42
C ALA A 70 -2.10 -0.92 -13.62
N GLN A 71 -1.30 -0.67 -14.66
CA GLN A 71 -1.23 -1.53 -15.84
C GLN A 71 -0.68 -2.93 -15.48
N ASN A 72 0.37 -2.99 -14.68
CA ASN A 72 0.96 -4.25 -14.23
C ASN A 72 -0.02 -5.06 -13.40
N LEU A 73 -0.71 -4.43 -12.43
CA LEU A 73 -1.72 -5.09 -11.61
C LEU A 73 -2.90 -5.61 -12.44
N THR A 74 -3.33 -4.86 -13.44
CA THR A 74 -4.41 -5.28 -14.34
C THR A 74 -4.00 -6.53 -15.12
N ARG A 75 -2.74 -6.59 -15.56
CA ARG A 75 -2.23 -7.71 -16.37
C ARG A 75 -1.90 -8.94 -15.53
N THR A 76 -1.20 -8.76 -14.39
CA THR A 76 -0.64 -9.88 -13.61
C THR A 76 -1.51 -10.30 -12.43
N ALA A 77 -2.37 -9.41 -11.93
CA ALA A 77 -3.19 -9.61 -10.73
C ALA A 77 -2.39 -9.97 -9.47
N ARG A 78 -1.12 -9.58 -9.39
CA ARG A 78 -0.22 -9.90 -8.27
C ARG A 78 0.68 -8.73 -7.92
N ALA A 79 0.99 -8.61 -6.63
CA ALA A 79 1.98 -7.67 -6.12
C ALA A 79 2.57 -8.14 -4.81
N THR A 80 3.69 -7.54 -4.42
CA THR A 80 4.22 -7.62 -3.07
C THR A 80 4.28 -6.22 -2.48
N LEU A 81 3.65 -6.05 -1.33
CA LEU A 81 3.70 -4.81 -0.57
C LEU A 81 4.76 -4.94 0.53
N VAL A 82 5.70 -4.00 0.57
CA VAL A 82 6.75 -3.97 1.60
C VAL A 82 6.40 -2.92 2.64
N VAL A 83 6.31 -3.35 3.90
CA VAL A 83 6.01 -2.49 5.03
C VAL A 83 7.07 -2.71 6.11
N ILE A 84 7.64 -1.62 6.62
CA ILE A 84 8.53 -1.67 7.78
C ILE A 84 7.72 -1.26 9.01
N ALA A 85 7.65 -2.14 9.99
CA ALA A 85 6.88 -1.90 11.22
C ALA A 85 7.49 -2.68 12.39
N ASP A 86 7.47 -2.09 13.57
CA ASP A 86 7.94 -2.71 14.82
C ASP A 86 9.34 -3.35 14.69
N GLY A 87 10.25 -2.67 13.98
CA GLY A 87 11.63 -3.10 13.83
C GLY A 87 11.88 -4.19 12.79
N ASN A 88 10.85 -4.65 12.10
CA ASN A 88 10.89 -5.74 11.13
C ASN A 88 10.43 -5.31 9.74
N GLY A 89 10.85 -6.07 8.73
CA GLY A 89 10.29 -5.99 7.38
C GLY A 89 9.13 -6.97 7.22
N TYR A 90 8.07 -6.53 6.57
CA TYR A 90 6.93 -7.38 6.21
C TYR A 90 6.71 -7.31 4.71
N TYR A 91 6.70 -8.46 4.06
CA TYR A 91 6.48 -8.60 2.63
C TYR A 91 5.12 -9.26 2.43
N VAL A 92 4.13 -8.44 2.09
CA VAL A 92 2.74 -8.87 1.96
C VAL A 92 2.47 -9.23 0.51
N ARG A 93 2.35 -10.51 0.22
CA ARG A 93 1.97 -10.99 -1.11
C ARG A 93 0.47 -10.91 -1.28
N VAL A 94 0.03 -10.29 -2.35
CA VAL A 94 -1.38 -10.05 -2.60
C VAL A 94 -1.78 -10.48 -4.00
N SER A 95 -3.01 -10.94 -4.14
CA SER A 95 -3.73 -10.99 -5.42
C SER A 95 -4.53 -9.69 -5.55
N ALA A 96 -4.69 -9.20 -6.78
CA ALA A 96 -5.34 -7.93 -7.06
C ALA A 96 -6.51 -8.13 -8.02
N ARG A 97 -7.62 -7.44 -7.74
CA ARG A 97 -8.78 -7.41 -8.61
C ARG A 97 -9.16 -5.97 -8.93
N ARG A 98 -9.12 -5.65 -10.23
CA ARG A 98 -9.52 -4.34 -10.72
C ARG A 98 -11.02 -4.12 -10.48
N GLN A 99 -11.36 -2.93 -9.98
CA GLN A 99 -12.72 -2.47 -9.78
C GLN A 99 -13.02 -1.31 -10.73
N ASP A 100 -14.25 -0.82 -10.73
CA ASP A 100 -14.57 0.43 -11.40
C ASP A 100 -13.74 1.57 -10.82
N ASP A 101 -13.40 2.54 -11.65
CA ASP A 101 -12.59 3.68 -11.23
C ASP A 101 -13.17 4.36 -10.00
N LEU A 102 -12.28 4.81 -9.11
CA LEU A 102 -12.66 5.63 -7.98
C LEU A 102 -12.79 7.07 -8.45
N ASP A 103 -14.01 7.61 -8.42
CA ASP A 103 -14.30 8.98 -8.82
C ASP A 103 -14.15 9.91 -7.61
N LEU A 104 -13.20 10.83 -7.68
CA LEU A 104 -12.93 11.82 -6.64
C LEU A 104 -13.44 13.22 -7.04
N GLY A 105 -14.35 13.31 -8.00
CA GLY A 105 -14.90 14.58 -8.47
C GLY A 105 -13.82 15.46 -9.10
N ALA A 106 -13.66 16.68 -8.58
CA ALA A 106 -12.68 17.65 -9.10
C ALA A 106 -11.22 17.17 -8.99
N GLU A 107 -10.92 16.23 -8.10
CA GLU A 107 -9.58 15.66 -7.93
C GLU A 107 -9.26 14.57 -8.97
N GLY A 108 -10.23 14.21 -9.81
CA GLY A 108 -10.05 13.24 -10.87
C GLY A 108 -10.46 11.83 -10.48
N ARG A 109 -9.92 10.85 -11.22
CA ARG A 109 -10.25 9.43 -11.05
C ARG A 109 -8.99 8.63 -10.80
N LEU A 110 -9.12 7.59 -9.99
CA LEU A 110 -8.05 6.64 -9.70
C LEU A 110 -8.42 5.24 -10.17
N ALA A 111 -7.41 4.48 -10.58
CA ALA A 111 -7.56 3.04 -10.75
C ALA A 111 -7.71 2.41 -9.38
N TYR A 112 -8.82 1.69 -9.17
CA TYR A 112 -9.15 1.09 -7.89
C TYR A 112 -8.99 -0.42 -7.97
N PHE A 113 -8.32 -0.98 -6.97
CA PHE A 113 -8.13 -2.43 -6.83
C PHE A 113 -8.47 -2.88 -5.41
N VAL A 114 -9.07 -4.06 -5.32
CA VAL A 114 -9.17 -4.82 -4.08
C VAL A 114 -8.02 -5.82 -4.06
N LEU A 115 -7.21 -5.76 -3.00
CA LEU A 115 -6.09 -6.67 -2.78
C LEU A 115 -6.47 -7.68 -1.71
N THR A 116 -6.21 -8.95 -1.99
CA THR A 116 -6.39 -10.04 -1.00
C THR A 116 -5.02 -10.52 -0.56
N VAL A 117 -4.80 -10.56 0.75
CA VAL A 117 -3.54 -11.05 1.32
C VAL A 117 -3.47 -12.57 1.15
N GLU A 118 -2.45 -13.03 0.42
CA GLU A 118 -2.21 -14.46 0.17
C GLU A 118 -1.18 -15.03 1.13
N ASP A 119 -0.13 -14.28 1.44
CA ASP A 119 0.95 -14.68 2.34
C ASP A 119 1.65 -13.43 2.88
N VAL A 120 2.06 -13.47 4.13
CA VAL A 120 2.87 -12.43 4.76
C VAL A 120 4.19 -13.07 5.20
N GLN A 121 5.28 -12.51 4.74
CA GLN A 121 6.62 -12.89 5.17
C GLN A 121 7.17 -11.84 6.12
N GLU A 122 7.62 -12.28 7.28
CA GLU A 122 8.32 -11.44 8.25
C GLU A 122 9.82 -11.62 8.08
N ASP A 123 10.53 -10.52 7.96
CA ASP A 123 11.99 -10.48 7.85
C ASP A 123 12.57 -9.78 9.07
N SER A 124 13.31 -10.53 9.87
CA SER A 124 13.92 -10.06 11.10
C SER A 124 15.30 -10.69 11.31
N THR A 125 16.13 -10.03 12.10
CA THR A 125 17.44 -10.55 12.51
C THR A 125 17.67 -10.28 14.00
N ASP A 126 18.52 -11.10 14.65
CA ASP A 126 18.83 -10.94 16.06
C ASP A 126 19.82 -9.79 16.34
N TYR A 127 20.58 -9.40 15.34
CA TYR A 127 21.67 -8.41 15.53
C TYR A 127 21.31 -7.00 15.07
N ALA A 128 20.13 -6.79 14.50
CA ALA A 128 19.72 -5.50 13.97
C ALA A 128 18.19 -5.32 14.04
N THR A 129 17.80 -4.07 14.22
CA THR A 129 16.40 -3.66 14.20
C THR A 129 16.23 -2.58 13.13
N LEU A 130 15.25 -2.73 12.27
CA LEU A 130 14.92 -1.68 11.30
C LEU A 130 14.32 -0.48 12.02
N THR A 131 14.87 0.70 11.78
CA THR A 131 14.41 1.93 12.42
C THR A 131 13.35 2.64 11.59
N SER A 132 13.43 2.54 10.28
CA SER A 132 12.42 3.05 9.34
C SER A 132 12.60 2.39 7.98
N GLY A 133 11.58 2.50 7.14
CA GLY A 133 11.71 2.31 5.70
C GLY A 133 12.12 3.60 5.01
N VAL A 134 11.81 3.74 3.73
CA VAL A 134 11.97 5.00 3.00
C VAL A 134 10.99 6.02 3.59
N VAL A 135 11.48 7.21 3.91
CA VAL A 135 10.66 8.31 4.43
C VAL A 135 10.77 9.51 3.51
N PHE A 136 9.73 10.34 3.47
CA PHE A 136 9.71 11.56 2.68
C PHE A 136 9.08 12.70 3.48
N LYS A 137 9.22 13.90 2.95
CA LYS A 137 8.60 15.09 3.51
C LYS A 137 7.71 15.73 2.45
N LEU A 138 6.44 15.95 2.78
CA LEU A 138 5.54 16.68 1.89
C LEU A 138 5.99 18.13 1.76
N LYS A 139 5.97 18.64 0.54
CA LYS A 139 6.26 20.05 0.25
C LYS A 139 5.12 20.97 0.71
N ASP A 140 3.87 20.49 0.59
CA ASP A 140 2.68 21.23 0.99
C ASP A 140 1.68 20.27 1.67
N PRO A 141 1.89 19.97 2.98
CA PRO A 141 0.98 19.07 3.72
C PRO A 141 -0.45 19.57 3.77
N GLY A 142 -0.63 20.89 3.85
CA GLY A 142 -1.96 21.50 3.92
C GLY A 142 -2.82 21.25 2.69
N MET A 143 -2.20 21.02 1.53
CA MET A 143 -2.92 20.67 0.30
C MET A 143 -3.04 19.14 0.13
N VAL A 144 -2.00 18.39 0.47
CA VAL A 144 -1.92 16.96 0.17
C VAL A 144 -2.71 16.11 1.16
N VAL A 145 -2.58 16.36 2.46
CA VAL A 145 -3.25 15.54 3.49
C VAL A 145 -4.79 15.55 3.35
N PRO A 146 -5.47 16.67 3.08
CA PRO A 146 -6.91 16.64 2.82
C PRO A 146 -7.29 15.81 1.58
N ARG A 147 -6.47 15.81 0.54
CA ARG A 147 -6.68 14.95 -0.66
C ARG A 147 -6.55 13.46 -0.30
N TRP A 148 -5.54 13.12 0.50
CA TRP A 148 -5.38 11.76 1.00
C TRP A 148 -6.61 11.32 1.81
N GLN A 149 -7.11 12.19 2.69
CA GLN A 149 -8.29 11.90 3.48
C GLN A 149 -9.50 11.62 2.58
N HIS A 150 -9.69 12.43 1.55
CA HIS A 150 -10.75 12.22 0.58
C HIS A 150 -10.61 10.86 -0.14
N THR A 151 -9.39 10.51 -0.58
CA THR A 151 -9.12 9.22 -1.21
C THR A 151 -9.39 8.05 -0.27
N VAL A 152 -8.89 8.12 0.95
CA VAL A 152 -9.09 7.07 1.96
C VAL A 152 -10.58 6.90 2.30
N ASP A 153 -11.30 8.00 2.48
CA ASP A 153 -12.74 7.96 2.75
C ASP A 153 -13.50 7.31 1.59
N ALA A 154 -13.13 7.63 0.35
CA ALA A 154 -13.73 7.01 -0.84
C ALA A 154 -13.40 5.52 -0.94
N LEU A 155 -12.18 5.11 -0.64
CA LEU A 155 -11.77 3.70 -0.62
C LEU A 155 -12.53 2.90 0.46
N ARG A 156 -12.76 3.51 1.63
CA ARG A 156 -13.52 2.87 2.72
C ARG A 156 -15.00 2.70 2.41
N ALA A 157 -15.57 3.57 1.61
CA ALA A 157 -16.98 3.56 1.27
C ALA A 157 -17.37 2.44 0.26
N ARG A 158 -16.41 1.69 -0.26
CA ARG A 158 -16.62 0.64 -1.27
C ARG A 158 -16.87 -0.75 -0.69
#